data_cfbe54e02a75f93a7249dfc15183c6e8
#
_entry.id   cfbe54e02a75f93a7249dfc15183c6e8
#
_cell.length_a   1.000
_cell.length_b   1.000
_cell.length_c   1.000
_cell.angle_alpha   90.00
_cell.angle_beta   90.00
_cell.angle_gamma   90.00
#
_symmetry.space_group_name_H-M   'P 1'
#
loop_
_entity.id
_entity.type
_entity.pdbx_description
1 polymer ?
#
loop_
_entity_poly.entity_id
_entity_poly.type
_entity_poly.pdbx_seq_one_letter_code
_entity_poly.pdbx_strand_id
1 'polypeptide(L)'
;PRFFLNAALIMAIIRGIGTVVDAITDPWVANLTDKCNHRLGRRIPFMRWSAIPYGMCCLMIFFPPVNGTSYVNAVWVGVLLILYYLFSTLYNIPFSALQAEIVAEPSKRVLLYTFNSFFYVVSNALVFCSSMFKGILMNAGISEIWALRIPFIVCCTAGAIAALIPTIAIKEKDFLKPKTYSQPIGEALKAIFSYKNFTIITIGYLVMWVAFTFFNTAQVYYITNLLALPDVWVTIVTVISIGVGVCTYPLVNVLARKVGKKPMLLGACITYVLLYGAIYCYRFVISLIGGPAFAILIGLVIAMPIAITNIIPASMFADLAQYDNLETFVYLGEEGDTLYNELWKEVKSY
;
A
#
# COMPACT_ATOMS: atom_id res chain seq x y z
N PRO A 1 -23.13 -8.41 -24.71
CA PRO A 1 -22.80 -7.09 -24.14
C PRO A 1 -23.41 -6.86 -22.75
N ARG A 2 -24.69 -7.26 -22.51
CA ARG A 2 -25.37 -7.09 -21.21
C ARG A 2 -24.76 -7.98 -20.08
N PHE A 3 -24.17 -9.10 -20.44
CA PHE A 3 -23.57 -10.06 -19.51
C PHE A 3 -22.26 -9.54 -18.90
N PHE A 4 -21.44 -8.82 -19.68
CA PHE A 4 -20.20 -8.19 -19.20
C PHE A 4 -20.47 -7.07 -18.19
N LEU A 5 -21.52 -6.28 -18.44
CA LEU A 5 -21.92 -5.20 -17.53
C LEU A 5 -22.34 -5.74 -16.17
N ASN A 6 -23.07 -6.86 -16.15
CA ASN A 6 -23.51 -7.51 -14.90
C ASN A 6 -22.34 -8.10 -14.11
N ALA A 7 -21.35 -8.72 -14.75
CA ALA A 7 -20.19 -9.28 -14.08
C ALA A 7 -19.30 -8.17 -13.47
N ALA A 8 -19.06 -7.09 -14.22
CA ALA A 8 -18.30 -5.94 -13.70
C ALA A 8 -19.03 -5.25 -12.55
N LEU A 9 -20.34 -5.12 -12.62
CA LEU A 9 -21.16 -4.54 -11.56
C LEU A 9 -21.15 -5.42 -10.31
N ILE A 10 -21.29 -6.73 -10.44
CA ILE A 10 -21.21 -7.68 -9.33
C ILE A 10 -19.84 -7.57 -8.65
N MET A 11 -18.76 -7.57 -9.43
CA MET A 11 -17.41 -7.43 -8.88
C MET A 11 -17.19 -6.06 -8.19
N ALA A 12 -17.75 -4.99 -8.73
CA ALA A 12 -17.70 -3.67 -8.11
C ALA A 12 -18.44 -3.63 -6.76
N ILE A 13 -19.63 -4.25 -6.70
CA ILE A 13 -20.40 -4.37 -5.45
C ILE A 13 -19.65 -5.21 -4.42
N ILE A 14 -19.12 -6.37 -4.81
CA ILE A 14 -18.36 -7.25 -3.92
C ILE A 14 -17.13 -6.52 -3.35
N ARG A 15 -16.40 -5.80 -4.21
CA ARG A 15 -15.26 -4.97 -3.78
C ARG A 15 -15.70 -3.86 -2.83
N GLY A 16 -16.81 -3.18 -3.13
CA GLY A 16 -17.36 -2.13 -2.27
C GLY A 16 -17.70 -2.66 -0.88
N ILE A 17 -18.40 -3.79 -0.80
CA ILE A 17 -18.70 -4.46 0.48
C ILE A 17 -17.41 -4.84 1.21
N GLY A 18 -16.44 -5.44 0.51
CA GLY A 18 -15.15 -5.81 1.08
C GLY A 18 -14.42 -4.62 1.70
N THR A 19 -14.39 -3.47 1.02
CA THR A 19 -13.77 -2.24 1.52
C THR A 19 -14.48 -1.70 2.77
N VAL A 20 -15.81 -1.79 2.83
CA VAL A 20 -16.58 -1.38 4.02
C VAL A 20 -16.30 -2.33 5.19
N VAL A 21 -16.25 -3.63 4.94
CA VAL A 21 -15.87 -4.62 5.96
C VAL A 21 -14.47 -4.33 6.49
N ASP A 22 -13.51 -4.05 5.63
CA ASP A 22 -12.13 -3.71 5.96
C ASP A 22 -12.08 -2.46 6.88
N ALA A 23 -12.77 -1.39 6.50
CA ALA A 23 -12.84 -0.15 7.29
C ALA A 23 -13.41 -0.35 8.71
N ILE A 24 -14.33 -1.32 8.90
CA ILE A 24 -14.90 -1.65 10.21
C ILE A 24 -13.98 -2.59 10.99
N THR A 25 -13.40 -3.56 10.33
CA THR A 25 -12.56 -4.59 10.97
C THR A 25 -11.20 -4.06 11.38
N ASP A 26 -10.63 -3.07 10.68
CA ASP A 26 -9.31 -2.51 10.98
C ASP A 26 -9.18 -1.98 12.42
N PRO A 27 -10.05 -1.06 12.92
CA PRO A 27 -9.99 -0.59 14.29
C PRO A 27 -10.28 -1.70 15.31
N TRP A 28 -11.16 -2.64 14.95
CA TRP A 28 -11.51 -3.76 15.81
C TRP A 28 -10.32 -4.71 16.01
N VAL A 29 -9.64 -5.09 14.92
CA VAL A 29 -8.44 -5.93 14.94
C VAL A 29 -7.29 -5.23 15.66
N ALA A 30 -7.09 -3.92 15.44
CA ALA A 30 -6.08 -3.14 16.16
C ALA A 30 -6.27 -3.25 17.68
N ASN A 31 -7.49 -3.01 18.17
CA ASN A 31 -7.83 -3.13 19.59
C ASN A 31 -7.67 -4.56 20.12
N LEU A 32 -8.10 -5.56 19.32
CA LEU A 32 -8.00 -6.97 19.69
C LEU A 32 -6.54 -7.40 19.87
N THR A 33 -5.68 -6.99 18.95
CA THR A 33 -4.24 -7.32 19.00
C THR A 33 -3.53 -6.60 20.14
N ASP A 34 -3.87 -5.35 20.42
CA ASP A 34 -3.27 -4.58 21.50
C ASP A 34 -3.59 -5.16 22.91
N LYS A 35 -4.75 -5.82 23.05
CA LYS A 35 -5.18 -6.47 24.31
C LYS A 35 -4.67 -7.89 24.47
N CYS A 36 -4.09 -8.48 23.45
CA CYS A 36 -3.65 -9.86 23.48
C CYS A 36 -2.40 -10.03 24.39
N ASN A 37 -2.43 -11.03 25.24
CA ASN A 37 -1.29 -11.43 26.07
C ASN A 37 -0.93 -12.89 25.78
N HIS A 38 -0.10 -13.10 24.76
CA HIS A 38 0.29 -14.43 24.32
C HIS A 38 1.80 -14.66 24.50
N ARG A 39 2.22 -15.95 24.54
CA ARG A 39 3.64 -16.33 24.71
C ARG A 39 4.55 -15.83 23.59
N LEU A 40 4.03 -15.62 22.39
CA LEU A 40 4.79 -15.14 21.23
C LEU A 40 4.80 -13.61 21.09
N GLY A 41 4.05 -12.88 21.92
CA GLY A 41 3.83 -11.46 21.81
C GLY A 41 2.37 -11.12 21.61
N ARG A 42 2.04 -9.86 21.35
CA ARG A 42 0.66 -9.38 21.14
C ARG A 42 0.19 -9.57 19.70
N ARG A 43 1.08 -9.37 18.73
CA ARG A 43 0.79 -9.25 17.28
C ARG A 43 1.14 -10.50 16.49
N ILE A 44 2.26 -11.12 16.78
CA ILE A 44 2.75 -12.32 16.07
C ILE A 44 1.72 -13.46 16.04
N PRO A 45 0.96 -13.77 17.11
CA PRO A 45 -0.04 -14.82 17.04
C PRO A 45 -1.07 -14.60 15.96
N PHE A 46 -1.60 -13.37 15.83
CA PHE A 46 -2.61 -13.04 14.81
C PHE A 46 -2.04 -13.16 13.40
N MET A 47 -0.84 -12.63 13.18
CA MET A 47 -0.14 -12.76 11.89
C MET A 47 0.10 -14.21 11.51
N ARG A 48 0.55 -15.04 12.45
CA ARG A 48 0.83 -16.46 12.20
C ARG A 48 -0.42 -17.26 11.86
N TRP A 49 -1.53 -17.03 12.58
CA TRP A 49 -2.80 -17.71 12.34
C TRP A 49 -3.48 -17.24 11.05
N SER A 50 -3.36 -15.97 10.69
CA SER A 50 -3.99 -15.42 9.50
C SER A 50 -3.21 -15.66 8.21
N ALA A 51 -1.89 -15.82 8.25
CA ALA A 51 -1.04 -15.94 7.07
C ALA A 51 -1.46 -17.10 6.14
N ILE A 52 -1.75 -18.27 6.68
CA ILE A 52 -2.14 -19.45 5.90
C ILE A 52 -3.53 -19.28 5.29
N PRO A 53 -4.61 -18.99 6.08
CA PRO A 53 -5.94 -18.76 5.50
C PRO A 53 -5.95 -17.60 4.49
N TYR A 54 -5.16 -16.54 4.71
CA TYR A 54 -5.00 -15.43 3.79
C TYR A 54 -4.51 -15.89 2.42
N GLY A 55 -3.41 -16.64 2.38
CA GLY A 55 -2.87 -17.23 1.15
C GLY A 55 -3.82 -18.23 0.50
N MET A 56 -4.50 -19.07 1.29
CA MET A 56 -5.49 -20.04 0.80
C MET A 56 -6.69 -19.36 0.14
N CYS A 57 -7.25 -18.32 0.76
CA CYS A 57 -8.37 -17.57 0.17
C CYS A 57 -7.96 -16.95 -1.17
N CYS A 58 -6.77 -16.34 -1.24
CA CYS A 58 -6.24 -15.79 -2.48
C CYS A 58 -6.14 -16.85 -3.59
N LEU A 59 -5.65 -18.04 -3.25
CA LEU A 59 -5.50 -19.14 -4.20
C LEU A 59 -6.84 -19.73 -4.64
N MET A 60 -7.78 -19.94 -3.72
CA MET A 60 -9.07 -20.57 -4.01
C MET A 60 -9.97 -19.73 -4.92
N ILE A 61 -9.78 -18.41 -5.00
CA ILE A 61 -10.49 -17.54 -5.96
C ILE A 61 -10.30 -18.03 -7.40
N PHE A 62 -9.14 -18.59 -7.74
CA PHE A 62 -8.85 -19.09 -9.08
C PHE A 62 -9.38 -20.50 -9.36
N PHE A 63 -10.02 -21.14 -8.37
CA PHE A 63 -10.61 -22.49 -8.48
C PHE A 63 -12.12 -22.45 -8.25
N PRO A 64 -12.91 -21.92 -9.21
CA PRO A 64 -14.35 -21.89 -9.10
C PRO A 64 -14.91 -23.32 -9.10
N PRO A 65 -15.97 -23.62 -8.31
CA PRO A 65 -16.51 -24.96 -8.16
C PRO A 65 -17.27 -25.46 -9.39
N VAL A 66 -17.74 -24.53 -10.23
CA VAL A 66 -18.55 -24.88 -11.42
C VAL A 66 -17.87 -24.34 -12.68
N ASN A 67 -17.81 -25.17 -13.73
CA ASN A 67 -17.28 -24.70 -15.01
C ASN A 67 -18.28 -23.76 -15.72
N GLY A 68 -17.77 -22.68 -16.27
CA GLY A 68 -18.56 -21.67 -16.99
C GLY A 68 -19.10 -20.54 -16.11
N THR A 69 -20.01 -19.75 -16.70
CA THR A 69 -20.63 -18.59 -16.03
C THR A 69 -21.81 -19.06 -15.17
N SER A 70 -21.63 -18.98 -13.85
CA SER A 70 -22.66 -19.38 -12.87
C SER A 70 -22.73 -18.41 -11.71
N TYR A 71 -23.92 -18.18 -11.18
CA TYR A 71 -24.11 -17.43 -9.93
C TYR A 71 -23.39 -18.09 -8.74
N VAL A 72 -23.23 -19.41 -8.77
CA VAL A 72 -22.46 -20.15 -7.75
C VAL A 72 -21.01 -19.65 -7.71
N ASN A 73 -20.40 -19.42 -8.87
CA ASN A 73 -19.05 -18.88 -8.96
C ASN A 73 -18.98 -17.43 -8.44
N ALA A 74 -20.01 -16.62 -8.65
CA ALA A 74 -20.07 -15.26 -8.12
C ALA A 74 -20.15 -15.25 -6.60
N VAL A 75 -20.98 -16.12 -6.02
CA VAL A 75 -21.09 -16.30 -4.56
C VAL A 75 -19.78 -16.84 -3.98
N TRP A 76 -19.17 -17.83 -4.64
CA TRP A 76 -17.87 -18.40 -4.26
C TRP A 76 -16.78 -17.31 -4.17
N VAL A 77 -16.63 -16.54 -5.22
CA VAL A 77 -15.66 -15.43 -5.26
C VAL A 77 -16.00 -14.36 -4.21
N GLY A 78 -17.29 -14.04 -4.04
CA GLY A 78 -17.75 -13.07 -3.04
C GLY A 78 -17.39 -13.47 -1.62
N VAL A 79 -17.69 -14.70 -1.23
CA VAL A 79 -17.34 -15.24 0.10
C VAL A 79 -15.83 -15.28 0.31
N LEU A 80 -15.08 -15.77 -0.68
CA LEU A 80 -13.62 -15.82 -0.58
C LEU A 80 -12.99 -14.43 -0.52
N LEU A 81 -13.52 -13.42 -1.22
CA LEU A 81 -13.05 -12.06 -1.13
C LEU A 81 -13.31 -11.45 0.26
N ILE A 82 -14.48 -11.68 0.84
CA ILE A 82 -14.77 -11.21 2.22
C ILE A 82 -13.81 -11.87 3.22
N LEU A 83 -13.60 -13.18 3.12
CA LEU A 83 -12.64 -13.88 3.97
C LEU A 83 -11.20 -13.40 3.73
N TYR A 84 -10.83 -13.14 2.48
CA TYR A 84 -9.54 -12.58 2.11
C TYR A 84 -9.32 -11.22 2.77
N TYR A 85 -10.29 -10.29 2.71
CA TYR A 85 -10.21 -9.01 3.40
C TYR A 85 -10.05 -9.19 4.91
N LEU A 86 -10.86 -10.06 5.53
CA LEU A 86 -10.78 -10.32 6.96
C LEU A 86 -9.40 -10.86 7.39
N PHE A 87 -8.87 -11.86 6.69
CA PHE A 87 -7.54 -12.41 7.01
C PHE A 87 -6.42 -11.44 6.63
N SER A 88 -6.60 -10.62 5.59
CA SER A 88 -5.70 -9.53 5.22
C SER A 88 -5.58 -8.52 6.35
N THR A 89 -6.71 -8.07 6.92
CA THR A 89 -6.73 -7.16 8.08
C THR A 89 -6.06 -7.78 9.29
N LEU A 90 -6.40 -9.05 9.62
CA LEU A 90 -5.78 -9.79 10.74
C LEU A 90 -4.26 -9.96 10.60
N TYR A 91 -3.72 -9.87 9.38
CA TYR A 91 -2.28 -9.91 9.12
C TYR A 91 -1.67 -8.51 9.06
N ASN A 92 -2.23 -7.62 8.23
CA ASN A 92 -1.59 -6.34 7.88
C ASN A 92 -1.64 -5.32 9.02
N ILE A 93 -2.70 -5.28 9.82
CA ILE A 93 -2.80 -4.33 10.95
C ILE A 93 -1.74 -4.63 12.01
N PRO A 94 -1.60 -5.87 12.54
CA PRO A 94 -0.53 -6.19 13.47
C PRO A 94 0.86 -6.01 12.84
N PHE A 95 1.03 -6.32 11.56
CA PHE A 95 2.31 -6.20 10.86
C PHE A 95 2.76 -4.74 10.76
N SER A 96 1.89 -3.83 10.33
CA SER A 96 2.20 -2.39 10.21
C SER A 96 2.52 -1.77 11.57
N ALA A 97 1.76 -2.16 12.60
CA ALA A 97 2.00 -1.72 13.95
C ALA A 97 3.33 -2.28 14.52
N LEU A 98 3.67 -3.54 14.19
CA LEU A 98 4.96 -4.14 14.57
C LEU A 98 6.13 -3.42 13.89
N GLN A 99 6.01 -3.06 12.60
CA GLN A 99 7.02 -2.29 11.88
C GLN A 99 7.33 -0.94 12.56
N ALA A 100 6.31 -0.25 13.05
CA ALA A 100 6.47 1.03 13.74
C ALA A 100 7.18 0.89 15.09
N GLU A 101 7.00 -0.24 15.78
CA GLU A 101 7.58 -0.49 17.11
C GLU A 101 9.01 -1.05 17.08
N ILE A 102 9.36 -1.85 16.08
CA ILE A 102 10.69 -2.49 15.96
C ILE A 102 11.79 -1.43 15.82
N VAL A 103 11.52 -0.32 15.14
CA VAL A 103 12.52 0.70 14.84
C VAL A 103 12.24 1.98 15.62
N ALA A 104 12.99 2.19 16.70
CA ALA A 104 12.90 3.40 17.52
C ALA A 104 13.54 4.63 16.85
N GLU A 105 14.61 4.43 16.06
CA GLU A 105 15.39 5.50 15.45
C GLU A 105 14.75 6.00 14.13
N PRO A 106 14.47 7.31 13.97
CA PRO A 106 13.80 7.87 12.79
C PRO A 106 14.53 7.59 11.47
N SER A 107 15.86 7.64 11.47
CA SER A 107 16.68 7.38 10.28
C SER A 107 16.57 5.92 9.78
N LYS A 108 16.58 4.97 10.69
CA LYS A 108 16.40 3.55 10.38
C LYS A 108 14.95 3.22 9.98
N ARG A 109 13.99 4.02 10.44
CA ARG A 109 12.59 3.88 10.07
C ARG A 109 12.36 4.20 8.59
N VAL A 110 12.97 5.28 8.08
CA VAL A 110 12.93 5.60 6.64
C VAL A 110 13.52 4.45 5.82
N LEU A 111 14.64 3.87 6.28
CA LEU A 111 15.26 2.73 5.61
C LEU A 111 14.33 1.50 5.59
N LEU A 112 13.65 1.18 6.69
CA LEU A 112 12.68 0.09 6.77
C LEU A 112 11.54 0.26 5.75
N TYR A 113 10.94 1.46 5.70
CA TYR A 113 9.87 1.76 4.73
C TYR A 113 10.38 1.77 3.28
N THR A 114 11.64 2.11 3.05
CA THR A 114 12.27 2.00 1.72
C THR A 114 12.36 0.56 1.28
N PHE A 115 12.82 -0.36 2.14
CA PHE A 115 12.82 -1.78 1.85
C PHE A 115 11.40 -2.32 1.61
N ASN A 116 10.44 -1.91 2.44
CA ASN A 116 9.03 -2.29 2.26
C ASN A 116 8.51 -1.85 0.88
N SER A 117 8.77 -0.61 0.48
CA SER A 117 8.39 -0.07 -0.83
C SER A 117 9.10 -0.78 -1.98
N PHE A 118 10.38 -1.12 -1.82
CA PHE A 118 11.13 -1.91 -2.81
C PHE A 118 10.47 -3.27 -3.06
N PHE A 119 10.20 -4.03 -2.00
CA PHE A 119 9.56 -5.34 -2.11
C PHE A 119 8.11 -5.24 -2.61
N TYR A 120 7.39 -4.16 -2.28
CA TYR A 120 6.07 -3.88 -2.84
C TYR A 120 6.14 -3.74 -4.37
N VAL A 121 7.12 -3.00 -4.89
CA VAL A 121 7.33 -2.85 -6.34
C VAL A 121 7.71 -4.18 -7.00
N VAL A 122 8.63 -4.94 -6.38
CA VAL A 122 9.01 -6.27 -6.88
C VAL A 122 7.80 -7.20 -6.94
N SER A 123 6.95 -7.21 -5.92
CA SER A 123 5.74 -8.02 -5.89
C SER A 123 4.75 -7.62 -6.98
N ASN A 124 4.55 -6.32 -7.21
CA ASN A 124 3.71 -5.83 -8.31
C ASN A 124 4.28 -6.23 -9.68
N ALA A 125 5.60 -6.12 -9.87
CA ALA A 125 6.25 -6.56 -11.11
C ALA A 125 6.02 -8.06 -11.37
N LEU A 126 6.12 -8.91 -10.36
CA LEU A 126 5.82 -10.35 -10.49
C LEU A 126 4.37 -10.60 -10.92
N VAL A 127 3.41 -9.84 -10.38
CA VAL A 127 2.00 -9.94 -10.78
C VAL A 127 1.82 -9.50 -12.24
N PHE A 128 2.46 -8.43 -12.68
CA PHE A 128 2.44 -8.00 -14.09
C PHE A 128 3.07 -9.04 -15.03
N CYS A 129 4.17 -9.66 -14.62
CA CYS A 129 4.81 -10.72 -15.39
C CYS A 129 3.92 -11.96 -15.54
N SER A 130 2.88 -12.14 -14.71
CA SER A 130 1.96 -13.29 -14.81
C SER A 130 1.28 -13.37 -16.17
N SER A 131 0.94 -12.25 -16.80
CA SER A 131 0.36 -12.20 -18.15
C SER A 131 1.35 -12.67 -19.22
N MET A 132 2.63 -12.32 -19.08
CA MET A 132 3.70 -12.78 -19.97
C MET A 132 3.92 -14.29 -19.81
N PHE A 133 3.96 -14.79 -18.57
CA PHE A 133 4.07 -16.23 -18.30
C PHE A 133 2.88 -17.01 -18.86
N LYS A 134 1.66 -16.45 -18.79
CA LYS A 134 0.48 -17.04 -19.45
C LYS A 134 0.75 -17.28 -20.95
N GLY A 135 1.26 -16.29 -21.66
CA GLY A 135 1.58 -16.41 -23.09
C GLY A 135 2.61 -17.50 -23.38
N ILE A 136 3.69 -17.54 -22.58
CA ILE A 136 4.75 -18.56 -22.71
C ILE A 136 4.18 -19.99 -22.51
N LEU A 137 3.35 -20.17 -21.47
CA LEU A 137 2.75 -21.46 -21.14
C LEU A 137 1.74 -21.92 -22.21
N MET A 138 0.97 -21.00 -22.78
CA MET A 138 0.08 -21.32 -23.91
C MET A 138 0.87 -21.75 -25.14
N ASN A 139 1.98 -21.10 -25.45
CA ASN A 139 2.88 -21.48 -26.55
C ASN A 139 3.53 -22.84 -26.30
N ALA A 140 3.70 -23.25 -25.04
CA ALA A 140 4.17 -24.58 -24.66
C ALA A 140 3.08 -25.66 -24.68
N GLY A 141 1.87 -25.36 -25.18
CA GLY A 141 0.76 -26.31 -25.31
C GLY A 141 -0.10 -26.51 -24.06
N ILE A 142 0.08 -25.69 -23.04
CA ILE A 142 -0.74 -25.74 -21.80
C ILE A 142 -2.07 -25.05 -22.07
N SER A 143 -3.17 -25.63 -21.58
CA SER A 143 -4.51 -25.06 -21.75
C SER A 143 -4.61 -23.67 -21.12
N GLU A 144 -5.40 -22.77 -21.70
CA GLU A 144 -5.54 -21.37 -21.28
C GLU A 144 -5.85 -21.21 -19.78
N ILE A 145 -6.68 -22.09 -19.23
CA ILE A 145 -7.07 -22.07 -17.81
C ILE A 145 -5.86 -22.36 -16.92
N TRP A 146 -5.07 -23.38 -17.24
CA TRP A 146 -3.88 -23.73 -16.47
C TRP A 146 -2.74 -22.74 -16.68
N ALA A 147 -2.60 -22.21 -17.89
CA ALA A 147 -1.63 -21.17 -18.19
C ALA A 147 -1.87 -19.89 -17.36
N LEU A 148 -3.13 -19.61 -17.00
CA LEU A 148 -3.48 -18.53 -16.09
C LEU A 148 -3.25 -18.94 -14.62
N ARG A 149 -3.65 -20.14 -14.21
CA ARG A 149 -3.59 -20.61 -12.81
C ARG A 149 -2.16 -20.79 -12.29
N ILE A 150 -1.26 -21.35 -13.09
CA ILE A 150 0.11 -21.68 -12.65
C ILE A 150 0.87 -20.47 -12.10
N PRO A 151 0.97 -19.30 -12.79
CA PRO A 151 1.64 -18.13 -12.25
C PRO A 151 1.03 -17.63 -10.93
N PHE A 152 -0.30 -17.65 -10.82
CA PHE A 152 -0.97 -17.21 -9.58
C PHE A 152 -0.76 -18.21 -8.44
N ILE A 153 -0.74 -19.51 -8.68
CA ILE A 153 -0.40 -20.52 -7.65
C ILE A 153 1.00 -20.23 -7.11
N VAL A 154 1.97 -20.00 -7.99
CA VAL A 154 3.35 -19.71 -7.60
C VAL A 154 3.42 -18.41 -6.79
N CYS A 155 2.78 -17.33 -7.24
CA CYS A 155 2.76 -16.06 -6.53
C CYS A 155 2.05 -16.15 -5.16
N CYS A 156 0.89 -16.79 -5.08
CA CYS A 156 0.13 -16.94 -3.83
C CYS A 156 0.87 -17.81 -2.82
N THR A 157 1.48 -18.92 -3.25
CA THR A 157 2.26 -19.79 -2.36
C THR A 157 3.53 -19.11 -1.88
N ALA A 158 4.27 -18.43 -2.75
CA ALA A 158 5.44 -17.63 -2.38
C ALA A 158 5.06 -16.51 -1.41
N GLY A 159 3.94 -15.81 -1.65
CA GLY A 159 3.41 -14.77 -0.76
C GLY A 159 3.03 -15.30 0.62
N ALA A 160 2.36 -16.46 0.69
CA ALA A 160 2.00 -17.09 1.95
C ALA A 160 3.25 -17.52 2.76
N ILE A 161 4.26 -18.08 2.09
CA ILE A 161 5.55 -18.42 2.71
C ILE A 161 6.24 -17.15 3.21
N ALA A 162 6.31 -16.10 2.38
CA ALA A 162 6.92 -14.83 2.76
C ALA A 162 6.20 -14.19 3.95
N ALA A 163 4.88 -14.29 4.03
CA ALA A 163 4.09 -13.80 5.16
C ALA A 163 4.38 -14.55 6.48
N LEU A 164 4.79 -15.82 6.42
CA LEU A 164 5.17 -16.59 7.61
C LEU A 164 6.56 -16.22 8.15
N ILE A 165 7.49 -15.77 7.30
CA ILE A 165 8.87 -15.47 7.68
C ILE A 165 8.96 -14.48 8.85
N PRO A 166 8.29 -13.30 8.85
CA PRO A 166 8.34 -12.36 9.96
C PRO A 166 7.81 -12.96 11.26
N THR A 167 6.80 -13.84 11.17
CA THR A 167 6.18 -14.46 12.35
C THR A 167 7.08 -15.48 13.05
N ILE A 168 8.09 -15.98 12.36
CA ILE A 168 9.06 -16.95 12.88
C ILE A 168 10.35 -16.23 13.27
N ALA A 169 10.81 -15.27 12.44
CA ALA A 169 12.08 -14.59 12.61
C ALA A 169 12.06 -13.53 13.72
N ILE A 170 10.92 -12.86 13.94
CA ILE A 170 10.82 -11.75 14.88
C ILE A 170 10.36 -12.28 16.27
N LYS A 171 11.17 -12.00 17.28
CA LYS A 171 10.79 -12.23 18.68
C LYS A 171 10.21 -10.94 19.25
N GLU A 172 8.91 -10.77 19.15
CA GLU A 172 8.22 -9.53 19.54
C GLU A 172 8.49 -9.16 21.01
N LYS A 173 8.66 -10.13 21.91
CA LYS A 173 8.94 -9.89 23.33
C LYS A 173 10.22 -9.10 23.60
N ASP A 174 11.21 -9.19 22.72
CA ASP A 174 12.49 -8.50 22.89
C ASP A 174 12.36 -6.99 22.65
N PHE A 175 11.28 -6.56 21.98
CA PHE A 175 11.01 -5.17 21.58
C PHE A 175 9.79 -4.55 22.28
N LEU A 176 9.00 -5.36 22.99
CA LEU A 176 7.78 -4.90 23.65
C LEU A 176 8.09 -3.98 24.84
N LYS A 177 7.68 -2.72 24.72
CA LYS A 177 7.44 -1.91 25.91
C LYS A 177 6.05 -2.28 26.46
N PRO A 178 5.91 -2.54 27.78
CA PRO A 178 4.60 -2.81 28.35
C PRO A 178 3.70 -1.60 28.17
N LYS A 179 2.64 -1.73 27.36
CA LYS A 179 1.59 -0.71 27.24
C LYS A 179 0.62 -0.88 28.41
N THR A 180 0.55 0.11 29.28
CA THR A 180 -0.23 0.07 30.52
C THR A 180 -1.69 0.52 30.33
N TYR A 181 -2.12 0.95 29.12
CA TYR A 181 -3.47 1.50 28.91
C TYR A 181 -4.07 1.10 27.57
N SER A 182 -5.26 0.51 27.58
CA SER A 182 -6.13 0.40 26.41
C SER A 182 -7.33 1.32 26.62
N GLN A 183 -7.37 2.44 25.91
CA GLN A 183 -8.53 3.31 25.86
C GLN A 183 -9.66 2.67 25.04
N PRO A 184 -10.95 2.94 25.34
CA PRO A 184 -12.05 2.53 24.48
C PRO A 184 -11.89 3.17 23.08
N ILE A 185 -12.20 2.40 22.02
CA ILE A 185 -11.98 2.80 20.61
C ILE A 185 -12.58 4.19 20.32
N GLY A 186 -13.75 4.50 20.86
CA GLY A 186 -14.42 5.79 20.63
C GLY A 186 -13.64 6.99 21.19
N GLU A 187 -13.05 6.84 22.37
CA GLU A 187 -12.22 7.88 22.98
C GLU A 187 -10.89 8.04 22.25
N ALA A 188 -10.27 6.93 21.84
CA ALA A 188 -9.05 6.95 21.04
C ALA A 188 -9.27 7.64 19.69
N LEU A 189 -10.35 7.33 18.96
CA LEU A 189 -10.69 8.01 17.71
C LEU A 189 -10.95 9.50 17.92
N LYS A 190 -11.72 9.86 18.96
CA LYS A 190 -11.98 11.27 19.28
C LYS A 190 -10.70 12.03 19.62
N ALA A 191 -9.79 11.43 20.38
CA ALA A 191 -8.49 12.00 20.70
C ALA A 191 -7.65 12.22 19.42
N ILE A 192 -7.53 11.21 18.55
CA ILE A 192 -6.76 11.28 17.31
C ILE A 192 -7.28 12.39 16.39
N PHE A 193 -8.60 12.48 16.17
CA PHE A 193 -9.18 13.53 15.32
C PHE A 193 -9.19 14.93 15.97
N SER A 194 -8.98 15.02 17.27
CA SER A 194 -8.78 16.30 17.96
C SER A 194 -7.40 16.92 17.68
N TYR A 195 -6.42 16.10 17.26
CA TYR A 195 -5.09 16.58 16.87
C TYR A 195 -5.11 17.19 15.47
N LYS A 196 -5.01 18.51 15.40
CA LYS A 196 -5.06 19.27 14.14
C LYS A 196 -4.02 18.79 13.11
N ASN A 197 -2.79 18.52 13.55
CA ASN A 197 -1.71 18.08 12.67
C ASN A 197 -1.98 16.69 12.07
N PHE A 198 -2.49 15.75 12.88
CA PHE A 198 -2.90 14.43 12.41
C PHE A 198 -4.02 14.52 11.37
N THR A 199 -5.05 15.32 11.66
CA THR A 199 -6.20 15.51 10.76
C THR A 199 -5.76 16.11 9.43
N ILE A 200 -4.87 17.14 9.43
CA ILE A 200 -4.37 17.76 8.21
C ILE A 200 -3.56 16.76 7.36
N ILE A 201 -2.66 15.99 7.99
CA ILE A 201 -1.86 14.98 7.28
C ILE A 201 -2.76 13.87 6.71
N THR A 202 -3.75 13.42 7.49
CA THR A 202 -4.69 12.37 7.06
C THR A 202 -5.53 12.82 5.86
N ILE A 203 -6.10 14.03 5.91
CA ILE A 203 -6.87 14.59 4.78
C ILE A 203 -5.98 14.77 3.55
N GLY A 204 -4.79 15.34 3.73
CA GLY A 204 -3.84 15.51 2.63
C GLY A 204 -3.44 14.18 1.99
N TYR A 205 -3.20 13.16 2.79
CA TYR A 205 -2.87 11.81 2.32
C TYR A 205 -4.06 11.15 1.60
N LEU A 206 -5.27 11.29 2.12
CA LEU A 206 -6.48 10.80 1.47
C LEU A 206 -6.68 11.42 0.08
N VAL A 207 -6.58 12.74 -0.04
CA VAL A 207 -6.69 13.45 -1.34
C VAL A 207 -5.63 12.97 -2.32
N MET A 208 -4.39 12.80 -1.84
CA MET A 208 -3.29 12.31 -2.66
C MET A 208 -3.50 10.85 -3.12
N TRP A 209 -4.02 9.97 -2.26
CA TRP A 209 -4.38 8.59 -2.62
C TRP A 209 -5.50 8.53 -3.65
N VAL A 210 -6.50 9.38 -3.52
CA VAL A 210 -7.57 9.51 -4.52
C VAL A 210 -6.98 9.93 -5.86
N ALA A 211 -6.13 10.96 -5.91
CA ALA A 211 -5.46 11.41 -7.13
C ALA A 211 -4.61 10.28 -7.75
N PHE A 212 -3.81 9.58 -6.95
CA PHE A 212 -3.00 8.44 -7.38
C PHE A 212 -3.84 7.30 -7.97
N THR A 213 -4.95 6.95 -7.32
CA THR A 213 -5.85 5.89 -7.79
C THR A 213 -6.53 6.27 -9.10
N PHE A 214 -6.97 7.52 -9.23
CA PHE A 214 -7.51 8.04 -10.49
C PHE A 214 -6.48 7.96 -11.62
N PHE A 215 -5.23 8.35 -11.35
CA PHE A 215 -4.17 8.25 -12.35
C PHE A 215 -3.96 6.82 -12.82
N ASN A 216 -3.79 5.87 -11.90
CA ASN A 216 -3.56 4.47 -12.26
C ASN A 216 -4.73 3.88 -13.05
N THR A 217 -5.97 4.21 -12.68
CA THR A 217 -7.15 3.74 -13.39
C THR A 217 -7.28 4.40 -14.77
N ALA A 218 -7.00 5.69 -14.87
CA ALA A 218 -7.06 6.43 -16.10
C ALA A 218 -5.91 6.11 -17.07
N GLN A 219 -4.81 5.56 -16.58
CA GLN A 219 -3.61 5.26 -17.39
C GLN A 219 -3.94 4.43 -18.63
N VAL A 220 -4.72 3.37 -18.47
CA VAL A 220 -5.13 2.53 -19.61
C VAL A 220 -5.90 3.36 -20.63
N TYR A 221 -6.90 4.13 -20.17
CA TYR A 221 -7.77 4.90 -21.02
C TYR A 221 -7.06 6.03 -21.79
N TYR A 222 -6.14 6.76 -21.13
CA TYR A 222 -5.44 7.82 -21.86
C TYR A 222 -4.45 7.26 -22.89
N ILE A 223 -3.80 6.12 -22.62
CA ILE A 223 -2.87 5.50 -23.57
C ILE A 223 -3.64 4.93 -24.77
N THR A 224 -4.71 4.17 -24.53
CA THR A 224 -5.43 3.47 -25.61
C THR A 224 -6.42 4.37 -26.34
N ASN A 225 -7.16 5.23 -25.65
CA ASN A 225 -8.23 6.02 -26.23
C ASN A 225 -7.79 7.44 -26.62
N LEU A 226 -6.98 8.13 -25.79
CA LEU A 226 -6.55 9.49 -26.08
C LEU A 226 -5.32 9.52 -26.99
N LEU A 227 -4.33 8.66 -26.72
CA LEU A 227 -3.13 8.57 -27.55
C LEU A 227 -3.29 7.62 -28.74
N ALA A 228 -4.38 6.83 -28.78
CA ALA A 228 -4.65 5.81 -29.79
C ALA A 228 -3.48 4.82 -29.99
N LEU A 229 -2.78 4.49 -28.90
CA LEU A 229 -1.67 3.56 -28.92
C LEU A 229 -2.14 2.13 -28.58
N PRO A 230 -1.49 1.09 -29.13
CA PRO A 230 -1.78 -0.31 -28.78
C PRO A 230 -1.61 -0.59 -27.29
N ASP A 231 -2.35 -1.60 -26.77
CA ASP A 231 -2.32 -2.01 -25.33
C ASP A 231 -0.92 -2.32 -24.81
N VAL A 232 -0.01 -2.73 -25.68
CA VAL A 232 1.41 -2.97 -25.32
C VAL A 232 2.05 -1.72 -24.71
N TRP A 233 1.65 -0.51 -25.12
CA TRP A 233 2.18 0.73 -24.56
C TRP A 233 1.81 0.96 -23.12
N VAL A 234 0.68 0.44 -22.65
CA VAL A 234 0.30 0.47 -21.22
C VAL A 234 1.35 -0.29 -20.41
N THR A 235 1.75 -1.47 -20.89
CA THR A 235 2.79 -2.28 -20.25
C THR A 235 4.15 -1.57 -20.30
N ILE A 236 4.54 -1.01 -21.44
CA ILE A 236 5.82 -0.29 -21.60
C ILE A 236 5.89 0.88 -20.62
N VAL A 237 4.88 1.72 -20.57
CA VAL A 237 4.83 2.89 -19.65
C VAL A 237 4.87 2.44 -18.19
N THR A 238 4.13 1.39 -17.84
CA THR A 238 4.12 0.83 -16.50
C THR A 238 5.49 0.30 -16.09
N VAL A 239 6.17 -0.46 -16.95
CA VAL A 239 7.51 -1.00 -16.71
C VAL A 239 8.54 0.13 -16.55
N ILE A 240 8.45 1.17 -17.39
CA ILE A 240 9.31 2.36 -17.28
C ILE A 240 9.07 3.05 -15.93
N SER A 241 7.82 3.30 -15.56
CA SER A 241 7.46 3.96 -14.30
C SER A 241 7.96 3.18 -13.08
N ILE A 242 7.83 1.86 -13.10
CA ILE A 242 8.32 0.97 -12.05
C ILE A 242 9.86 1.00 -11.98
N GLY A 243 10.52 0.84 -13.12
CA GLY A 243 11.99 0.81 -13.19
C GLY A 243 12.62 2.10 -12.70
N VAL A 244 12.13 3.23 -13.17
CA VAL A 244 12.57 4.55 -12.73
C VAL A 244 12.19 4.79 -11.27
N GLY A 245 11.01 4.33 -10.83
CA GLY A 245 10.56 4.41 -9.43
C GLY A 245 11.56 3.73 -8.49
N VAL A 246 12.02 2.53 -8.80
CA VAL A 246 13.05 1.83 -8.00
C VAL A 246 14.34 2.64 -7.90
N CYS A 247 14.80 3.21 -9.02
CA CYS A 247 16.00 4.04 -9.05
C CYS A 247 15.84 5.35 -8.25
N THR A 248 14.60 5.86 -8.11
CA THR A 248 14.34 7.09 -7.35
C THR A 248 14.26 6.87 -5.83
N TYR A 249 14.06 5.65 -5.32
CA TYR A 249 13.98 5.41 -3.88
C TYR A 249 15.20 5.88 -3.07
N PRO A 250 16.46 5.59 -3.47
CA PRO A 250 17.63 6.15 -2.79
C PRO A 250 17.65 7.69 -2.83
N LEU A 251 17.24 8.27 -3.95
CA LEU A 251 17.18 9.72 -4.14
C LEU A 251 16.15 10.35 -3.18
N VAL A 252 14.96 9.74 -3.03
CA VAL A 252 13.94 10.18 -2.08
C VAL A 252 14.50 10.22 -0.66
N ASN A 253 15.27 9.20 -0.23
CA ASN A 253 15.88 9.18 1.09
C ASN A 253 16.90 10.30 1.30
N VAL A 254 17.74 10.57 0.31
CA VAL A 254 18.72 11.66 0.36
C VAL A 254 18.03 13.03 0.39
N LEU A 255 17.03 13.23 -0.48
CA LEU A 255 16.25 14.47 -0.52
C LEU A 255 15.46 14.69 0.77
N ALA A 256 14.85 13.66 1.33
CA ALA A 256 14.09 13.75 2.58
C ALA A 256 14.93 14.25 3.74
N ARG A 257 16.22 13.87 3.77
CA ARG A 257 17.19 14.39 4.77
C ARG A 257 17.61 15.83 4.51
N LYS A 258 17.75 16.25 3.24
CA LYS A 258 18.24 17.60 2.88
C LYS A 258 17.15 18.66 2.86
N VAL A 259 16.00 18.33 2.28
CA VAL A 259 14.92 19.29 1.99
C VAL A 259 13.79 19.17 3.02
N GLY A 260 13.69 18.01 3.67
CA GLY A 260 12.61 17.69 4.60
C GLY A 260 11.40 17.04 3.94
N LYS A 261 10.58 16.36 4.76
CA LYS A 261 9.45 15.54 4.30
C LYS A 261 8.30 16.35 3.71
N LYS A 262 7.96 17.50 4.34
CA LYS A 262 6.84 18.36 3.94
C LYS A 262 7.03 19.00 2.55
N PRO A 263 8.17 19.65 2.22
CA PRO A 263 8.39 20.21 0.88
C PRO A 263 8.39 19.13 -0.21
N MET A 264 8.90 17.95 0.07
CA MET A 264 8.88 16.83 -0.88
C MET A 264 7.46 16.39 -1.21
N LEU A 265 6.59 16.27 -0.20
CA LEU A 265 5.19 15.91 -0.40
C LEU A 265 4.46 16.96 -1.24
N LEU A 266 4.68 18.24 -0.96
CA LEU A 266 4.14 19.35 -1.75
C LEU A 266 4.65 19.31 -3.21
N GLY A 267 5.94 19.03 -3.41
CA GLY A 267 6.52 18.86 -4.74
C GLY A 267 5.87 17.72 -5.52
N ALA A 268 5.61 16.58 -4.86
CA ALA A 268 4.88 15.47 -5.47
C ALA A 268 3.44 15.87 -5.89
N CYS A 269 2.71 16.58 -5.03
CA CYS A 269 1.38 17.09 -5.35
C CYS A 269 1.40 18.04 -6.55
N ILE A 270 2.34 18.99 -6.59
CA ILE A 270 2.51 19.91 -7.73
C ILE A 270 2.79 19.13 -9.01
N THR A 271 3.67 18.12 -8.95
CA THR A 271 3.99 17.28 -10.12
C THR A 271 2.76 16.51 -10.62
N TYR A 272 1.91 15.98 -9.73
CA TYR A 272 0.62 15.38 -10.15
C TYR A 272 -0.28 16.38 -10.85
N VAL A 273 -0.43 17.61 -10.33
CA VAL A 273 -1.25 18.66 -10.94
C VAL A 273 -0.73 19.00 -12.35
N LEU A 274 0.59 19.15 -12.50
CA LEU A 274 1.21 19.42 -13.81
C LEU A 274 1.00 18.27 -14.81
N LEU A 275 1.12 17.02 -14.34
CA LEU A 275 0.87 15.83 -15.17
C LEU A 275 -0.59 15.77 -15.65
N TYR A 276 -1.56 16.01 -14.75
CA TYR A 276 -2.97 16.06 -15.15
C TYR A 276 -3.24 17.19 -16.13
N GLY A 277 -2.63 18.36 -15.93
CA GLY A 277 -2.70 19.48 -16.87
C GLY A 277 -2.11 19.11 -18.24
N ALA A 278 -0.98 18.42 -18.27
CA ALA A 278 -0.39 17.95 -19.53
C ALA A 278 -1.27 16.90 -20.24
N ILE A 279 -1.90 15.99 -19.50
CA ILE A 279 -2.85 15.02 -20.06
C ILE A 279 -4.10 15.75 -20.58
N TYR A 280 -4.60 16.76 -19.88
CA TYR A 280 -5.72 17.56 -20.37
C TYR A 280 -5.39 18.29 -21.67
N CYS A 281 -4.18 18.83 -21.79
CA CYS A 281 -3.67 19.50 -23.00
C CYS A 281 -3.02 18.54 -24.00
N TYR A 282 -3.35 17.24 -23.97
CA TYR A 282 -2.66 16.19 -24.72
C TYR A 282 -2.52 16.48 -26.22
N ARG A 283 -3.56 17.08 -26.88
CA ARG A 283 -3.53 17.41 -28.31
C ARG A 283 -2.40 18.38 -28.68
N PHE A 284 -2.16 19.38 -27.82
CA PHE A 284 -1.06 20.31 -27.98
C PHE A 284 0.29 19.63 -27.79
N VAL A 285 0.42 18.82 -26.73
CA VAL A 285 1.68 18.13 -26.41
C VAL A 285 2.02 17.08 -27.48
N ILE A 286 1.04 16.32 -27.98
CA ILE A 286 1.26 15.34 -29.06
C ILE A 286 1.71 16.02 -30.36
N SER A 287 1.20 17.20 -30.68
CA SER A 287 1.65 17.92 -31.86
C SER A 287 3.12 18.34 -31.80
N LEU A 288 3.70 18.45 -30.58
CA LEU A 288 5.10 18.80 -30.37
C LEU A 288 6.04 17.60 -30.38
N ILE A 289 5.68 16.53 -29.65
CA ILE A 289 6.60 15.42 -29.37
C ILE A 289 6.11 14.06 -29.86
N GLY A 290 4.87 13.96 -30.31
CA GLY A 290 4.24 12.69 -30.71
C GLY A 290 3.69 11.87 -29.54
N GLY A 291 2.73 10.98 -29.85
CA GLY A 291 2.03 10.17 -28.86
C GLY A 291 2.93 9.22 -28.06
N PRO A 292 3.79 8.42 -28.71
CA PRO A 292 4.69 7.50 -28.02
C PRO A 292 5.68 8.19 -27.07
N ALA A 293 6.28 9.31 -27.51
CA ALA A 293 7.21 10.07 -26.69
C ALA A 293 6.52 10.71 -25.48
N PHE A 294 5.28 11.18 -25.65
CA PHE A 294 4.46 11.71 -24.56
C PHE A 294 4.13 10.63 -23.52
N ALA A 295 3.75 9.43 -23.96
CA ALA A 295 3.49 8.31 -23.05
C ALA A 295 4.73 7.95 -22.20
N ILE A 296 5.91 7.89 -22.81
CA ILE A 296 7.19 7.63 -22.10
C ILE A 296 7.48 8.78 -21.13
N LEU A 297 7.32 10.02 -21.55
CA LEU A 297 7.57 11.20 -20.68
C LEU A 297 6.71 11.16 -19.42
N ILE A 298 5.41 10.86 -19.56
CA ILE A 298 4.51 10.70 -18.40
C ILE A 298 5.01 9.60 -17.49
N GLY A 299 5.38 8.43 -18.03
CA GLY A 299 5.91 7.31 -17.26
C GLY A 299 7.18 7.65 -16.47
N LEU A 300 8.07 8.44 -17.06
CA LEU A 300 9.30 8.90 -16.40
C LEU A 300 9.01 9.91 -15.28
N VAL A 301 8.18 10.92 -15.55
CA VAL A 301 7.91 12.01 -14.62
C VAL A 301 7.11 11.55 -13.42
N ILE A 302 6.16 10.63 -13.61
CA ILE A 302 5.30 10.15 -12.51
C ILE A 302 6.04 9.22 -11.54
N ALA A 303 7.13 8.62 -11.94
CA ALA A 303 7.86 7.66 -11.11
C ALA A 303 8.31 8.26 -9.77
N MET A 304 8.81 9.50 -9.78
CA MET A 304 9.26 10.19 -8.57
C MET A 304 8.12 10.56 -7.60
N PRO A 305 7.00 11.17 -8.03
CA PRO A 305 5.83 11.36 -7.17
C PRO A 305 5.30 10.08 -6.55
N ILE A 306 5.24 8.98 -7.31
CA ILE A 306 4.82 7.67 -6.80
C ILE A 306 5.76 7.20 -5.66
N ALA A 307 7.08 7.31 -5.86
CA ALA A 307 8.05 6.92 -4.85
C ALA A 307 7.90 7.76 -3.57
N ILE A 308 7.71 9.08 -3.69
CA ILE A 308 7.47 9.98 -2.56
C ILE A 308 6.17 9.61 -1.83
N THR A 309 5.10 9.36 -2.57
CA THR A 309 3.77 8.99 -2.03
C THR A 309 3.80 7.70 -1.22
N ASN A 310 4.61 6.74 -1.62
CA ASN A 310 4.72 5.45 -0.94
C ASN A 310 5.59 5.50 0.33
N ILE A 311 6.59 6.38 0.40
CA ILE A 311 7.59 6.40 1.49
C ILE A 311 7.26 7.48 2.53
N ILE A 312 7.05 8.71 2.08
CA ILE A 312 7.05 9.89 2.96
C ILE A 312 5.85 9.92 3.91
N PRO A 313 4.58 9.70 3.46
CA PRO A 313 3.44 9.77 4.38
C PRO A 313 3.50 8.71 5.48
N ALA A 314 3.89 7.47 5.17
CA ALA A 314 4.03 6.41 6.17
C ALA A 314 5.07 6.78 7.24
N SER A 315 6.18 7.37 6.82
CA SER A 315 7.20 7.90 7.72
C SER A 315 6.70 9.08 8.56
N MET A 316 5.88 9.98 7.99
CA MET A 316 5.30 11.12 8.72
C MET A 316 4.28 10.67 9.76
N PHE A 317 3.41 9.71 9.44
CA PHE A 317 2.48 9.12 10.42
C PHE A 317 3.21 8.44 11.58
N ALA A 318 4.30 7.73 11.28
CA ALA A 318 5.10 7.09 12.32
C ALA A 318 5.82 8.11 13.22
N ASP A 319 6.30 9.21 12.66
CA ASP A 319 6.90 10.30 13.45
C ASP A 319 5.85 10.97 14.35
N LEU A 320 4.65 11.22 13.79
CA LEU A 320 3.56 11.84 14.56
C LEU A 320 3.10 10.97 15.72
N ALA A 321 2.94 9.66 15.47
CA ALA A 321 2.58 8.71 16.53
C ALA A 321 3.64 8.63 17.64
N GLN A 322 4.90 8.85 17.32
CA GLN A 322 5.98 8.89 18.30
C GLN A 322 6.00 10.22 19.07
N TYR A 323 5.68 11.33 18.40
CA TYR A 323 5.55 12.65 19.02
C TYR A 323 4.44 12.66 20.09
N ASP A 324 3.27 12.09 19.77
CA ASP A 324 2.17 11.96 20.73
C ASP A 324 2.53 11.08 21.94
N ASN A 325 3.31 10.01 21.72
CA ASN A 325 3.82 9.22 22.82
C ASN A 325 4.82 9.99 23.69
N LEU A 326 5.61 10.91 23.13
CA LEU A 326 6.49 11.81 23.86
C LEU A 326 5.68 12.84 24.67
N GLU A 327 4.65 13.46 24.12
CA GLU A 327 3.79 14.40 24.86
C GLU A 327 2.98 13.73 25.97
N THR A 328 2.51 12.52 25.78
CA THR A 328 1.80 11.75 26.83
C THR A 328 2.72 11.24 27.93
N PHE A 329 4.03 11.15 27.69
CA PHE A 329 5.04 10.74 28.69
C PHE A 329 5.68 11.93 29.43
N VAL A 330 5.51 13.16 28.93
CA VAL A 330 6.26 14.32 29.44
C VAL A 330 5.35 15.30 30.15
N TYR A 331 4.73 14.89 31.22
CA TYR A 331 4.63 15.78 32.38
C TYR A 331 5.73 15.41 33.38
N LEU A 332 6.98 15.60 32.96
CA LEU A 332 8.16 15.32 33.77
C LEU A 332 8.67 16.58 34.54
N GLY A 333 7.83 17.63 34.65
CA GLY A 333 8.21 18.87 35.30
C GLY A 333 9.11 19.79 34.44
N GLU A 334 9.60 20.89 35.02
CA GLU A 334 10.40 21.92 34.31
C GLU A 334 11.71 21.40 33.67
N GLU A 335 12.30 20.32 34.21
CA GLU A 335 13.47 19.65 33.60
C GLU A 335 13.12 18.91 32.30
N GLY A 336 11.92 18.34 32.21
CA GLY A 336 11.42 17.71 31.01
C GLY A 336 11.14 18.71 29.90
N ASP A 337 10.60 19.86 30.22
CA ASP A 337 10.32 20.93 29.26
C ASP A 337 11.59 21.56 28.69
N THR A 338 12.67 21.69 29.46
CA THR A 338 13.98 22.15 28.97
C THR A 338 14.62 21.14 28.02
N LEU A 339 14.61 19.86 28.36
CA LEU A 339 15.14 18.79 27.51
C LEU A 339 14.32 18.67 26.20
N TYR A 340 12.99 18.83 26.28
CA TYR A 340 12.09 18.85 25.13
C TYR A 340 12.40 20.04 24.19
N ASN A 341 12.59 21.22 24.75
CA ASN A 341 12.90 22.42 23.97
C ASN A 341 14.30 22.37 23.32
N GLU A 342 15.26 21.70 23.93
CA GLU A 342 16.58 21.46 23.35
C GLU A 342 16.51 20.45 22.22
N LEU A 343 15.85 19.29 22.41
CA LEU A 343 15.60 18.30 21.36
C LEU A 343 14.79 18.87 20.20
N TRP A 344 13.82 19.75 20.48
CA TRP A 344 13.02 20.42 19.45
C TRP A 344 13.81 21.45 18.66
N LYS A 345 14.76 22.14 19.26
CA LYS A 345 15.72 23.02 18.56
C LYS A 345 16.63 22.21 17.65
N GLU A 346 17.07 21.05 18.11
CA GLU A 346 17.90 20.13 17.33
C GLU A 346 17.15 19.57 16.12
N VAL A 347 15.88 19.17 16.27
CA VAL A 347 15.00 18.72 15.18
C VAL A 347 14.65 19.82 14.18
N LYS A 348 14.57 21.09 14.63
CA LYS A 348 14.34 22.24 13.73
C LYS A 348 15.60 22.68 12.97
N SER A 349 16.78 22.32 13.44
CA SER A 349 18.05 22.63 12.79
C SER A 349 18.41 21.67 11.67
N TYR A 350 17.66 20.59 11.50
CA TYR A 350 17.69 19.64 10.37
C TYR A 350 16.46 19.84 9.46
#